data_042654894b80d88b278f6269e749a2e0
#
_entry.id   042654894b80d88b278f6269e749a2e0
#
_cell.length_a   1.000
_cell.length_b   1.000
_cell.length_c   1.000
_cell.angle_alpha   90.00
_cell.angle_beta   90.00
_cell.angle_gamma   90.00
#
_symmetry.space_group_name_H-M   'P 1'
#
loop_
_entity.id
_entity.type
_entity.pdbx_description
1 polymer ?
#
loop_
_entity_poly.entity_id
_entity_poly.type
_entity_poly.pdbx_seq_one_letter_code
_entity_poly.pdbx_strand_id
1 'polypeptide(L)'
;LAAKHRSAAINISVVRKRNLVQAHVVVLACGAPHNELALSFVQAGAHVVSMSDDADDTTALLDLNDLATQHNRLLVVGAAASPGLTGLLLAHLATQFDSIDEAHVAVHGTGGPDCARQHHSALAGSSVGWHDGSWLRRPSGSGRELCWFPEPVGAYDCYRAEVADPALLHRAMPQLQRISARISATRRDRFTARLPMLAPPNAEGGMGAVRIEVRGMRGVSRAMEIVGVAERLAHIAAIVAATT
;
A
#
# COMPACT_ATOMS: atom_id res chain seq x y z
N LEU A 1 -21.59 2.60 -3.06
CA LEU A 1 -21.22 2.27 -4.45
C LEU A 1 -22.41 1.71 -5.22
N ALA A 2 -23.14 0.71 -4.69
CA ALA A 2 -24.31 0.12 -5.33
C ALA A 2 -25.43 1.14 -5.65
N ALA A 3 -25.51 2.26 -4.91
CA ALA A 3 -26.50 3.29 -5.13
C ALA A 3 -26.20 4.22 -6.33
N LYS A 4 -24.93 4.32 -6.76
CA LYS A 4 -24.53 5.16 -7.89
C LYS A 4 -24.62 4.47 -9.26
N HIS A 5 -24.65 3.13 -9.30
CA HIS A 5 -24.66 2.34 -10.54
C HIS A 5 -25.96 1.53 -10.71
N ARG A 6 -27.10 2.16 -10.47
CA ARG A 6 -28.43 1.52 -10.59
C ARG A 6 -28.78 1.00 -11.99
N SER A 7 -27.95 1.18 -13.00
CA SER A 7 -28.21 0.70 -14.36
C SER A 7 -27.57 -0.66 -14.70
N ALA A 8 -26.67 -1.18 -13.87
CA ALA A 8 -26.10 -2.51 -14.02
C ALA A 8 -26.51 -3.37 -12.83
N ALA A 9 -26.94 -4.60 -13.07
CA ALA A 9 -27.20 -5.58 -12.01
C ALA A 9 -25.87 -6.01 -11.39
N ILE A 10 -25.36 -5.22 -10.41
CA ILE A 10 -24.15 -5.57 -9.65
C ILE A 10 -24.60 -6.47 -8.51
N ASN A 11 -24.17 -7.72 -8.56
CA ASN A 11 -24.34 -8.67 -7.48
C ASN A 11 -23.05 -8.71 -6.65
N ILE A 12 -23.09 -8.22 -5.42
CA ILE A 12 -21.96 -8.22 -4.49
C ILE A 12 -22.21 -9.28 -3.43
N SER A 13 -21.31 -10.23 -3.30
CA SER A 13 -21.33 -11.21 -2.23
C SER A 13 -19.98 -11.25 -1.50
N VAL A 14 -20.03 -11.45 -0.17
CA VAL A 14 -18.84 -11.65 0.66
C VAL A 14 -18.59 -13.15 0.78
N VAL A 15 -17.47 -13.61 0.23
CA VAL A 15 -17.07 -15.02 0.31
C VAL A 15 -16.10 -15.19 1.49
N ARG A 16 -16.52 -15.93 2.49
CA ARG A 16 -15.72 -16.21 3.70
C ARG A 16 -14.95 -17.54 3.63
N LYS A 17 -15.18 -18.35 2.60
CA LYS A 17 -14.50 -19.65 2.38
C LYS A 17 -13.74 -19.61 1.08
N ARG A 18 -12.61 -20.33 1.02
CA ARG A 18 -11.73 -20.47 -0.16
C ARG A 18 -12.36 -21.21 -1.36
N ASN A 19 -13.67 -21.26 -1.47
CA ASN A 19 -14.32 -21.87 -2.63
C ASN A 19 -14.25 -20.88 -3.78
N LEU A 20 -13.76 -21.34 -4.93
CA LEU A 20 -13.84 -20.60 -6.18
C LEU A 20 -15.29 -20.32 -6.50
N VAL A 21 -15.64 -19.05 -6.53
CA VAL A 21 -16.98 -18.57 -6.93
C VAL A 21 -16.84 -18.01 -8.33
N GLN A 22 -17.78 -18.30 -9.20
CA GLN A 22 -17.85 -17.62 -10.50
C GLN A 22 -18.12 -16.13 -10.28
N ALA A 23 -17.10 -15.32 -10.52
CA ALA A 23 -17.17 -13.88 -10.40
C ALA A 23 -16.46 -13.20 -11.58
N HIS A 24 -16.92 -12.05 -11.99
CA HIS A 24 -16.23 -11.24 -13.00
C HIS A 24 -15.03 -10.51 -12.37
N VAL A 25 -15.19 -10.03 -11.16
CA VAL A 25 -14.16 -9.33 -10.38
C VAL A 25 -14.14 -9.87 -8.97
N VAL A 26 -12.95 -10.12 -8.45
CA VAL A 26 -12.70 -10.54 -7.07
C VAL A 26 -11.84 -9.50 -6.38
N VAL A 27 -12.30 -8.99 -5.25
CA VAL A 27 -11.51 -8.10 -4.38
C VAL A 27 -11.00 -8.89 -3.19
N LEU A 28 -9.68 -9.01 -3.08
CA LEU A 28 -9.00 -9.67 -1.96
C LEU A 28 -8.75 -8.64 -0.86
N ALA A 29 -9.65 -8.61 0.13
CA ALA A 29 -9.63 -7.68 1.26
C ALA A 29 -9.37 -8.40 2.60
N CYS A 30 -8.81 -9.60 2.57
CA CYS A 30 -8.36 -10.36 3.73
C CYS A 30 -6.88 -10.06 4.04
N GLY A 31 -6.34 -10.66 5.12
CA GLY A 31 -4.90 -10.62 5.37
C GLY A 31 -4.11 -11.42 4.33
N ALA A 32 -2.90 -10.97 4.03
CA ALA A 32 -1.96 -11.68 3.16
C ALA A 32 -1.66 -13.12 3.66
N PRO A 33 -1.23 -14.05 2.78
CA PRO A 33 -0.90 -13.87 1.37
C PRO A 33 -2.12 -13.96 0.44
N HIS A 34 -2.10 -13.22 -0.65
CA HIS A 34 -3.12 -13.19 -1.71
C HIS A 34 -2.71 -13.95 -2.98
N ASN A 35 -1.42 -14.23 -3.19
CA ASN A 35 -0.86 -14.75 -4.44
C ASN A 35 -1.53 -16.05 -4.92
N GLU A 36 -1.73 -17.02 -4.03
CA GLU A 36 -2.41 -18.28 -4.38
C GLU A 36 -3.88 -18.10 -4.77
N LEU A 37 -4.57 -17.20 -4.05
CA LEU A 37 -5.96 -16.85 -4.35
C LEU A 37 -6.05 -16.12 -5.69
N ALA A 38 -5.18 -15.14 -5.92
CA ALA A 38 -5.12 -14.39 -7.17
C ALA A 38 -4.85 -15.30 -8.36
N LEU A 39 -3.86 -16.20 -8.23
CA LEU A 39 -3.58 -17.25 -9.24
C LEU A 39 -4.84 -18.04 -9.58
N SER A 40 -5.51 -18.57 -8.55
CA SER A 40 -6.70 -19.43 -8.74
C SER A 40 -7.85 -18.68 -9.41
N PHE A 41 -8.11 -17.41 -9.01
CA PHE A 41 -9.18 -16.61 -9.58
C PHE A 41 -8.88 -16.13 -11.00
N VAL A 42 -7.64 -15.76 -11.31
CA VAL A 42 -7.23 -15.42 -12.68
C VAL A 42 -7.41 -16.61 -13.60
N GLN A 43 -6.97 -17.82 -13.19
CA GLN A 43 -7.17 -19.06 -13.95
C GLN A 43 -8.66 -19.40 -14.12
N ALA A 44 -9.50 -19.08 -13.13
CA ALA A 44 -10.95 -19.26 -13.22
C ALA A 44 -11.65 -18.19 -14.09
N GLY A 45 -10.90 -17.22 -14.63
CA GLY A 45 -11.40 -16.20 -15.55
C GLY A 45 -11.95 -14.94 -14.89
N ALA A 46 -11.58 -14.65 -13.63
CA ALA A 46 -11.93 -13.42 -12.95
C ALA A 46 -10.83 -12.35 -13.06
N HIS A 47 -11.21 -11.08 -13.05
CA HIS A 47 -10.30 -9.99 -12.72
C HIS A 47 -10.07 -9.97 -11.21
N VAL A 48 -8.86 -9.61 -10.77
CA VAL A 48 -8.50 -9.63 -9.35
C VAL A 48 -7.97 -8.27 -8.92
N VAL A 49 -8.47 -7.79 -7.79
CA VAL A 49 -7.99 -6.58 -7.11
C VAL A 49 -7.45 -7.00 -5.74
N SER A 50 -6.15 -6.83 -5.51
CA SER A 50 -5.49 -7.17 -4.24
C SER A 50 -5.24 -5.91 -3.41
N MET A 51 -5.66 -5.96 -2.15
CA MET A 51 -5.41 -4.93 -1.14
C MET A 51 -4.22 -5.28 -0.23
N SER A 52 -3.36 -6.23 -0.64
CA SER A 52 -2.20 -6.65 0.14
C SER A 52 -1.23 -5.50 0.37
N ASP A 53 -0.79 -5.34 1.61
CA ASP A 53 0.26 -4.41 2.06
C ASP A 53 1.58 -5.14 2.42
N ASP A 54 1.59 -6.46 2.29
CA ASP A 54 2.76 -7.30 2.49
C ASP A 54 3.73 -7.19 1.31
N ALA A 55 5.03 -6.98 1.60
CA ALA A 55 6.04 -6.75 0.58
C ALA A 55 6.34 -8.00 -0.25
N ASP A 56 6.42 -9.17 0.39
CA ASP A 56 6.72 -10.43 -0.29
C ASP A 56 5.53 -10.89 -1.13
N ASP A 57 4.32 -10.81 -0.57
CA ASP A 57 3.08 -11.14 -1.28
C ASP A 57 2.86 -10.21 -2.48
N THR A 58 3.12 -8.91 -2.32
CA THR A 58 3.04 -7.93 -3.42
C THR A 58 4.01 -8.28 -4.55
N THR A 59 5.22 -8.71 -4.22
CA THR A 59 6.21 -9.14 -5.21
C THR A 59 5.71 -10.39 -5.94
N ALA A 60 5.24 -11.39 -5.21
CA ALA A 60 4.67 -12.61 -5.79
C ALA A 60 3.43 -12.34 -6.67
N LEU A 61 2.59 -11.36 -6.31
CA LEU A 61 1.46 -10.94 -7.13
C LEU A 61 1.91 -10.27 -8.44
N LEU A 62 2.96 -9.46 -8.41
CA LEU A 62 3.52 -8.83 -9.61
C LEU A 62 4.07 -9.87 -10.60
N ASP A 63 4.61 -10.99 -10.10
CA ASP A 63 5.12 -12.09 -10.92
C ASP A 63 3.99 -12.85 -11.66
N LEU A 64 2.73 -12.67 -11.27
CA LEU A 64 1.57 -13.22 -11.98
C LEU A 64 1.15 -12.40 -13.21
N ASN A 65 1.85 -11.33 -13.56
CA ASN A 65 1.51 -10.45 -14.68
C ASN A 65 1.33 -11.19 -16.01
N ASP A 66 2.27 -12.08 -16.34
CA ASP A 66 2.24 -12.82 -17.60
C ASP A 66 1.08 -13.81 -17.66
N LEU A 67 0.79 -14.45 -16.53
CA LEU A 67 -0.38 -15.32 -16.40
C LEU A 67 -1.68 -14.52 -16.59
N ALA A 68 -1.82 -13.39 -15.93
CA ALA A 68 -3.00 -12.54 -16.07
C ALA A 68 -3.20 -12.10 -17.53
N THR A 69 -2.11 -11.73 -18.19
CA THR A 69 -2.12 -11.36 -19.62
C THR A 69 -2.53 -12.52 -20.50
N GLN A 70 -2.00 -13.74 -20.29
CA GLN A 70 -2.37 -14.96 -21.04
C GLN A 70 -3.87 -15.29 -20.89
N HIS A 71 -4.43 -15.07 -19.72
CA HIS A 71 -5.85 -15.28 -19.46
C HIS A 71 -6.73 -14.10 -19.88
N ASN A 72 -6.16 -13.01 -20.41
CA ASN A 72 -6.86 -11.75 -20.72
C ASN A 72 -7.64 -11.24 -19.50
N ARG A 73 -6.96 -11.19 -18.34
CA ARG A 73 -7.51 -10.70 -17.08
C ARG A 73 -6.62 -9.61 -16.49
N LEU A 74 -7.24 -8.73 -15.72
CA LEU A 74 -6.54 -7.71 -14.97
C LEU A 74 -6.23 -8.24 -13.57
N LEU A 75 -5.01 -8.00 -13.13
CA LEU A 75 -4.57 -8.18 -11.74
C LEU A 75 -4.07 -6.82 -11.25
N VAL A 76 -4.85 -6.19 -10.38
CA VAL A 76 -4.48 -4.93 -9.75
C VAL A 76 -3.83 -5.23 -8.41
N VAL A 77 -2.60 -4.78 -8.24
CA VAL A 77 -1.79 -5.05 -7.05
C VAL A 77 -1.62 -3.77 -6.23
N GLY A 78 -1.90 -3.84 -4.94
CA GLY A 78 -1.76 -2.71 -4.03
C GLY A 78 -2.92 -1.71 -4.13
N ALA A 79 -4.15 -2.19 -4.16
CA ALA A 79 -5.34 -1.33 -4.22
C ALA A 79 -5.85 -0.97 -2.80
N ALA A 80 -4.96 -0.42 -1.97
CA ALA A 80 -5.25 -0.05 -0.58
C ALA A 80 -4.87 1.42 -0.29
N ALA A 81 -4.67 1.76 0.97
CA ALA A 81 -4.20 3.10 1.35
C ALA A 81 -2.70 3.25 1.06
N SER A 82 -1.90 2.26 1.47
CA SER A 82 -0.47 2.13 1.22
C SER A 82 -0.14 0.63 1.23
N PRO A 83 0.18 0.08 0.06
CA PRO A 83 0.22 0.68 -1.26
C PRO A 83 -1.16 0.95 -1.86
N GLY A 84 -1.21 1.90 -2.80
CA GLY A 84 -2.42 2.24 -3.57
C GLY A 84 -2.64 3.75 -3.66
N LEU A 85 -3.29 4.37 -2.66
CA LEU A 85 -3.45 5.83 -2.65
C LEU A 85 -2.09 6.54 -2.77
N THR A 86 -1.04 6.01 -2.15
CA THR A 86 0.35 6.51 -2.26
C THR A 86 0.82 6.62 -3.70
N GLY A 87 0.55 5.61 -4.52
CA GLY A 87 0.87 5.63 -5.96
C GLY A 87 0.04 6.65 -6.74
N LEU A 88 -1.25 6.78 -6.43
CA LEU A 88 -2.12 7.77 -7.06
C LEU A 88 -1.70 9.20 -6.71
N LEU A 89 -1.34 9.46 -5.46
CA LEU A 89 -0.84 10.75 -5.01
C LEU A 89 0.51 11.08 -5.67
N LEU A 90 1.41 10.09 -5.82
CA LEU A 90 2.65 10.26 -6.56
C LEU A 90 2.38 10.65 -8.01
N ALA A 91 1.50 9.93 -8.69
CA ALA A 91 1.13 10.23 -10.08
C ALA A 91 0.53 11.64 -10.22
N HIS A 92 -0.33 12.02 -9.28
CA HIS A 92 -0.91 13.37 -9.25
C HIS A 92 0.16 14.45 -9.05
N LEU A 93 1.05 14.29 -8.06
CA LEU A 93 2.11 15.27 -7.81
C LEU A 93 3.11 15.34 -8.97
N ALA A 94 3.42 14.22 -9.61
CA ALA A 94 4.35 14.19 -10.74
C ALA A 94 3.92 15.15 -11.87
N THR A 95 2.62 15.38 -12.05
CA THR A 95 2.12 16.33 -13.05
C THR A 95 2.45 17.79 -12.77
N GLN A 96 2.90 18.09 -11.54
CA GLN A 96 3.23 19.45 -11.10
C GLN A 96 4.73 19.76 -11.18
N PHE A 97 5.55 18.80 -11.64
CA PHE A 97 6.99 18.91 -11.80
C PHE A 97 7.38 18.68 -13.26
N ASP A 98 8.48 19.27 -13.69
CA ASP A 98 9.08 18.97 -14.97
C ASP A 98 9.80 17.62 -14.93
N SER A 99 10.39 17.28 -13.79
CA SER A 99 10.92 15.95 -13.49
C SER A 99 10.89 15.69 -11.99
N ILE A 100 10.66 14.43 -11.62
CA ILE A 100 10.74 13.97 -10.22
C ILE A 100 11.90 13.01 -10.06
N ASP A 101 12.59 13.10 -8.94
CA ASP A 101 13.74 12.25 -8.61
C ASP A 101 13.63 11.53 -7.27
N GLU A 102 12.80 12.02 -6.34
CA GLU A 102 12.62 11.36 -5.04
C GLU A 102 11.13 11.23 -4.68
N ALA A 103 10.76 10.10 -4.06
CA ALA A 103 9.44 9.86 -3.49
C ALA A 103 9.58 9.19 -2.12
N HIS A 104 8.96 9.78 -1.09
CA HIS A 104 9.03 9.30 0.29
C HIS A 104 7.62 9.15 0.87
N VAL A 105 7.29 7.93 1.24
CA VAL A 105 5.99 7.58 1.84
C VAL A 105 6.10 7.52 3.35
N ALA A 106 5.09 8.03 4.04
CA ALA A 106 4.89 7.78 5.46
C ALA A 106 3.43 7.43 5.74
N VAL A 107 3.23 6.47 6.64
CA VAL A 107 1.91 5.99 7.04
C VAL A 107 1.76 6.02 8.56
N HIS A 108 0.62 6.49 9.04
CA HIS A 108 0.21 6.41 10.44
C HIS A 108 -1.08 5.63 10.56
N GLY A 109 -1.17 4.77 11.57
CA GLY A 109 -2.36 3.96 11.84
C GLY A 109 -2.41 2.66 11.03
N THR A 110 -3.50 1.93 11.17
CA THR A 110 -3.73 0.63 10.53
C THR A 110 -5.20 0.47 10.13
N GLY A 111 -5.45 -0.31 9.08
CA GLY A 111 -6.79 -0.53 8.52
C GLY A 111 -7.61 -1.60 9.23
N GLY A 112 -7.08 -2.24 10.25
CA GLY A 112 -7.75 -3.31 10.99
C GLY A 112 -6.77 -4.30 11.60
N PRO A 113 -7.25 -5.42 12.19
CA PRO A 113 -6.40 -6.36 12.95
C PRO A 113 -5.27 -6.98 12.12
N ASP A 114 -5.54 -7.39 10.88
CA ASP A 114 -4.55 -8.04 10.03
C ASP A 114 -3.50 -7.04 9.55
N CYS A 115 -3.92 -5.86 9.09
CA CYS A 115 -3.01 -4.77 8.76
C CYS A 115 -2.16 -4.34 9.96
N ALA A 116 -2.74 -4.32 11.19
CA ALA A 116 -1.98 -4.03 12.39
C ALA A 116 -0.90 -5.08 12.70
N ARG A 117 -1.21 -6.36 12.52
CA ARG A 117 -0.21 -7.44 12.67
C ARG A 117 0.88 -7.33 11.62
N GLN A 118 0.50 -7.04 10.38
CA GLN A 118 1.44 -6.84 9.27
C GLN A 118 2.37 -5.66 9.54
N HIS A 119 1.85 -4.49 9.89
CA HIS A 119 2.67 -3.32 10.24
C HIS A 119 3.57 -3.57 11.45
N HIS A 120 3.10 -4.33 12.43
CA HIS A 120 3.91 -4.70 13.60
C HIS A 120 5.09 -5.58 13.18
N SER A 121 4.85 -6.64 12.41
CA SER A 121 5.91 -7.53 11.92
C SER A 121 6.87 -6.82 10.96
N ALA A 122 6.38 -5.89 10.14
CA ALA A 122 7.17 -5.09 9.23
C ALA A 122 8.26 -4.24 9.91
N LEU A 123 8.11 -3.97 11.22
CA LEU A 123 9.13 -3.28 12.03
C LEU A 123 10.29 -4.20 12.45
N ALA A 124 10.15 -5.52 12.33
CA ALA A 124 11.18 -6.49 12.71
C ALA A 124 12.07 -6.94 11.55
N GLY A 125 11.57 -6.81 10.31
CA GLY A 125 12.19 -7.32 9.09
C GLY A 125 13.30 -6.42 8.53
N SER A 126 13.40 -6.40 7.21
CA SER A 126 14.39 -5.64 6.46
C SER A 126 13.70 -4.67 5.50
N SER A 127 13.67 -3.40 5.87
CA SER A 127 13.17 -2.35 5.00
C SER A 127 13.97 -2.26 3.71
N VAL A 128 13.28 -2.18 2.59
CA VAL A 128 13.86 -1.99 1.26
C VAL A 128 13.53 -0.58 0.78
N GLY A 129 14.48 0.08 0.16
CA GLY A 129 14.32 1.35 -0.52
C GLY A 129 15.14 1.38 -1.80
N TRP A 130 14.78 2.21 -2.73
CA TRP A 130 15.55 2.46 -3.94
C TRP A 130 16.48 3.65 -3.73
N HIS A 131 17.73 3.56 -4.15
CA HIS A 131 18.72 4.61 -3.96
C HIS A 131 19.77 4.57 -5.08
N ASP A 132 19.75 5.59 -5.92
CA ASP A 132 20.74 5.84 -6.96
C ASP A 132 21.09 4.58 -7.79
N GLY A 133 20.05 3.93 -8.35
CA GLY A 133 20.21 2.78 -9.23
C GLY A 133 20.31 1.42 -8.52
N SER A 134 20.11 1.34 -7.21
CA SER A 134 20.21 0.07 -6.47
C SER A 134 19.17 -0.06 -5.34
N TRP A 135 18.78 -1.30 -5.06
CA TRP A 135 17.99 -1.63 -3.89
C TRP A 135 18.85 -1.61 -2.64
N LEU A 136 18.44 -0.80 -1.68
CA LEU A 136 19.14 -0.63 -0.42
C LEU A 136 18.35 -1.25 0.73
N ARG A 137 18.94 -2.25 1.38
CA ARG A 137 18.35 -2.87 2.58
C ARG A 137 18.85 -2.21 3.84
N ARG A 138 17.95 -1.95 4.78
CA ARG A 138 18.23 -1.38 6.11
C ARG A 138 17.42 -2.11 7.17
N PRO A 139 17.90 -2.21 8.41
CA PRO A 139 17.09 -2.77 9.49
C PRO A 139 15.78 -2.00 9.65
N SER A 140 14.65 -2.71 9.66
CA SER A 140 13.35 -2.14 10.02
C SER A 140 13.35 -1.65 11.48
N GLY A 141 12.47 -0.73 11.81
CA GLY A 141 12.47 -0.06 13.12
C GLY A 141 13.61 0.94 13.32
N SER A 142 14.48 1.15 12.32
CA SER A 142 15.57 2.12 12.32
C SER A 142 15.21 3.41 11.57
N GLY A 143 16.13 4.39 11.59
CA GLY A 143 16.01 5.60 10.79
C GLY A 143 14.81 6.44 11.17
N ARG A 144 14.71 6.82 12.45
CA ARG A 144 13.68 7.70 12.98
C ARG A 144 13.60 8.99 12.18
N GLU A 145 12.38 9.38 11.82
CA GLU A 145 12.06 10.64 11.17
C GLU A 145 10.74 11.17 11.72
N LEU A 146 10.67 12.45 12.06
CA LEU A 146 9.42 13.09 12.46
C LEU A 146 8.64 13.44 11.20
N CYS A 147 7.52 12.75 10.97
CA CYS A 147 6.64 13.00 9.85
C CYS A 147 5.39 13.77 10.31
N TRP A 148 5.08 14.86 9.61
CA TRP A 148 3.87 15.63 9.81
C TRP A 148 2.79 15.11 8.87
N PHE A 149 1.70 14.65 9.45
CA PHE A 149 0.50 14.22 8.74
C PHE A 149 -0.57 15.31 8.81
N PRO A 150 -1.58 15.28 7.92
CA PRO A 150 -2.71 16.20 8.00
C PRO A 150 -3.45 16.10 9.34
N GLU A 151 -4.06 17.21 9.75
CA GLU A 151 -4.95 17.19 10.91
C GLU A 151 -6.14 16.23 10.68
N PRO A 152 -6.64 15.55 11.72
CA PRO A 152 -6.30 15.69 13.15
C PRO A 152 -5.14 14.79 13.62
N VAL A 153 -4.38 14.18 12.73
CA VAL A 153 -3.31 13.23 13.09
C VAL A 153 -2.06 13.95 13.62
N GLY A 154 -1.55 14.94 12.87
CA GLY A 154 -0.38 15.72 13.29
C GLY A 154 0.96 14.97 13.17
N ALA A 155 1.90 15.23 14.08
CA ALA A 155 3.27 14.75 13.99
C ALA A 155 3.50 13.41 14.69
N TYR A 156 4.16 12.47 14.00
CA TYR A 156 4.56 11.17 14.56
C TYR A 156 5.98 10.78 14.17
N ASP A 157 6.64 10.10 15.09
CA ASP A 157 7.90 9.41 14.78
C ASP A 157 7.65 8.22 13.85
N CYS A 158 8.24 8.27 12.67
CA CYS A 158 8.17 7.22 11.67
C CYS A 158 9.51 6.51 11.52
N TYR A 159 9.46 5.23 11.22
CA TYR A 159 10.62 4.36 11.11
C TYR A 159 10.54 3.55 9.83
N ARG A 160 11.70 3.15 9.30
CA ARG A 160 11.77 2.21 8.19
C ARG A 160 11.02 0.94 8.54
N ALA A 161 10.28 0.42 7.56
CA ALA A 161 9.52 -0.80 7.71
C ALA A 161 9.58 -1.61 6.41
N GLU A 162 9.33 -2.90 6.51
CA GLU A 162 9.23 -3.80 5.36
C GLU A 162 7.82 -3.69 4.77
N VAL A 163 7.66 -2.78 3.80
CA VAL A 163 6.39 -2.45 3.15
C VAL A 163 6.53 -2.46 1.64
N ALA A 164 5.42 -2.63 0.94
CA ALA A 164 5.39 -2.85 -0.50
C ALA A 164 5.59 -1.57 -1.35
N ASP A 165 5.33 -0.39 -0.79
CA ASP A 165 5.35 0.87 -1.55
C ASP A 165 6.62 1.09 -2.38
N PRO A 166 7.85 0.89 -1.88
CA PRO A 166 9.05 1.16 -2.68
C PRO A 166 9.10 0.33 -3.97
N ALA A 167 8.69 -0.93 -3.92
CA ALA A 167 8.70 -1.80 -5.10
C ALA A 167 7.66 -1.34 -6.14
N LEU A 168 6.45 -1.03 -5.70
CA LEU A 168 5.36 -0.59 -6.58
C LEU A 168 5.64 0.79 -7.17
N LEU A 169 6.12 1.73 -6.37
CA LEU A 169 6.45 3.08 -6.84
C LEU A 169 7.61 3.06 -7.85
N HIS A 170 8.64 2.24 -7.61
CA HIS A 170 9.73 2.09 -8.57
C HIS A 170 9.26 1.43 -9.87
N ARG A 171 8.38 0.43 -9.80
CA ARG A 171 7.81 -0.20 -10.99
C ARG A 171 6.98 0.80 -11.81
N ALA A 172 6.20 1.66 -11.13
CA ALA A 172 5.38 2.68 -11.77
C ALA A 172 6.21 3.84 -12.35
N MET A 173 7.30 4.21 -11.68
CA MET A 173 8.15 5.35 -12.02
C MET A 173 9.65 4.98 -11.89
N PRO A 174 10.19 4.20 -12.83
CA PRO A 174 11.57 3.69 -12.75
C PRO A 174 12.65 4.79 -12.87
N GLN A 175 12.28 6.00 -13.28
CA GLN A 175 13.17 7.16 -13.32
C GLN A 175 13.50 7.75 -11.94
N LEU A 176 12.75 7.39 -10.90
CA LEU A 176 13.03 7.86 -9.56
C LEU A 176 14.41 7.37 -9.08
N GLN A 177 15.18 8.28 -8.53
CA GLN A 177 16.52 8.00 -7.98
C GLN A 177 16.43 7.53 -6.53
N ARG A 178 15.43 8.01 -5.78
CA ARG A 178 15.24 7.64 -4.37
C ARG A 178 13.79 7.37 -4.04
N ILE A 179 13.56 6.23 -3.43
CA ILE A 179 12.24 5.84 -2.91
C ILE A 179 12.43 5.27 -1.52
N SER A 180 11.67 5.77 -0.55
CA SER A 180 11.63 5.21 0.79
C SER A 180 10.21 5.19 1.35
N ALA A 181 9.96 4.25 2.24
CA ALA A 181 8.72 4.17 2.98
C ALA A 181 8.98 4.00 4.48
N ARG A 182 8.10 4.57 5.28
CA ARG A 182 8.12 4.52 6.74
C ARG A 182 6.72 4.32 7.28
N ILE A 183 6.65 3.71 8.45
CA ILE A 183 5.43 3.66 9.25
C ILE A 183 5.66 4.31 10.60
N SER A 184 4.63 4.91 11.16
CA SER A 184 4.68 5.40 12.54
C SER A 184 4.74 4.24 13.51
N ALA A 185 5.58 4.36 14.53
CA ALA A 185 5.70 3.35 15.57
C ALA A 185 6.14 3.96 16.89
N THR A 186 5.62 3.41 17.98
CA THR A 186 6.10 3.72 19.32
C THR A 186 7.40 2.95 19.64
N ARG A 187 8.07 3.36 20.71
CA ARG A 187 9.21 2.59 21.22
C ARG A 187 8.81 1.16 21.56
N ARG A 188 7.60 0.98 22.13
CA ARG A 188 7.07 -0.35 22.48
C ARG A 188 6.91 -1.21 21.23
N ASP A 189 6.27 -0.69 20.17
CA ASP A 189 6.03 -1.44 18.93
C ASP A 189 7.34 -1.97 18.35
N ARG A 190 8.37 -1.15 18.32
CA ARG A 190 9.70 -1.55 17.81
C ARG A 190 10.38 -2.61 18.65
N PHE A 191 10.22 -2.55 20.00
CA PHE A 191 10.78 -3.57 20.90
C PHE A 191 10.06 -4.91 20.77
N THR A 192 8.74 -4.86 20.58
CA THR A 192 7.91 -6.06 20.52
C THR A 192 7.70 -6.59 19.10
N ALA A 193 8.24 -5.93 18.08
CA ALA A 193 8.01 -6.25 16.66
C ALA A 193 8.32 -7.71 16.29
N ARG A 194 9.26 -8.35 16.99
CA ARG A 194 9.61 -9.76 16.80
C ARG A 194 8.70 -10.74 17.56
N LEU A 195 7.78 -10.21 18.35
CA LEU A 195 6.82 -11.01 19.11
C LEU A 195 5.45 -10.95 18.43
N PRO A 196 4.63 -12.00 18.53
CA PRO A 196 3.27 -11.95 18.02
C PRO A 196 2.47 -10.83 18.67
N MET A 197 1.69 -10.09 17.90
CA MET A 197 0.76 -9.11 18.43
C MET A 197 -0.45 -9.84 19.04
N LEU A 198 -0.51 -9.88 20.38
CA LEU A 198 -1.54 -10.61 21.12
C LEU A 198 -2.88 -9.87 21.18
N ALA A 199 -2.86 -8.54 21.13
CA ALA A 199 -4.05 -7.70 21.21
C ALA A 199 -4.06 -6.70 20.03
N PRO A 200 -4.50 -7.11 18.84
CA PRO A 200 -4.63 -6.19 17.72
C PRO A 200 -5.77 -5.19 17.98
N PRO A 201 -5.74 -4.03 17.32
CA PRO A 201 -6.80 -3.03 17.42
C PRO A 201 -8.13 -3.56 16.88
N ASN A 202 -9.21 -2.80 17.12
CA ASN A 202 -10.55 -3.11 16.63
C ASN A 202 -10.59 -3.25 15.11
N ALA A 203 -11.64 -3.94 14.61
CA ALA A 203 -11.81 -4.27 13.21
C ALA A 203 -11.79 -3.08 12.24
N GLU A 204 -12.21 -1.90 12.71
CA GLU A 204 -12.26 -0.69 11.87
C GLU A 204 -10.97 0.14 11.88
N GLY A 205 -10.01 -0.21 12.75
CA GLY A 205 -8.86 0.65 13.01
C GLY A 205 -9.24 1.99 13.63
N GLY A 206 -8.24 2.84 13.88
CA GLY A 206 -8.43 4.23 14.31
C GLY A 206 -8.28 5.22 13.16
N MET A 207 -8.30 6.51 13.50
CA MET A 207 -7.87 7.56 12.59
C MET A 207 -6.41 7.28 12.20
N GLY A 208 -6.17 7.31 10.91
CA GLY A 208 -4.84 7.12 10.34
C GLY A 208 -4.53 8.22 9.33
N ALA A 209 -3.37 8.15 8.73
CA ALA A 209 -3.00 9.05 7.65
C ALA A 209 -1.97 8.43 6.73
N VAL A 210 -2.04 8.82 5.47
CA VAL A 210 -1.03 8.54 4.45
C VAL A 210 -0.45 9.86 4.00
N ARG A 211 0.86 9.90 3.81
CA ARG A 211 1.57 11.06 3.30
C ARG A 211 2.58 10.62 2.25
N ILE A 212 2.68 11.39 1.18
CA ILE A 212 3.78 11.29 0.23
C ILE A 212 4.49 12.64 0.08
N GLU A 213 5.80 12.58 0.06
CA GLU A 213 6.69 13.71 -0.24
C GLU A 213 7.38 13.41 -1.56
N VAL A 214 7.32 14.36 -2.50
CA VAL A 214 7.94 14.26 -3.81
C VAL A 214 8.94 15.41 -3.96
N ARG A 215 10.12 15.10 -4.48
CA ARG A 215 11.14 16.09 -4.81
C ARG A 215 11.53 15.96 -6.25
N GLY A 216 11.84 17.12 -6.86
CA GLY A 216 12.19 17.16 -8.27
C GLY A 216 12.54 18.57 -8.73
N MET A 217 12.37 18.80 -10.02
CA MET A 217 12.61 20.09 -10.67
C MET A 217 11.30 20.74 -11.10
N ARG A 218 11.19 22.05 -10.86
CA ARG A 218 10.13 22.90 -11.37
C ARG A 218 10.78 24.15 -11.97
N GLY A 219 10.79 24.22 -13.28
CA GLY A 219 11.64 25.20 -14.00
C GLY A 219 13.12 24.95 -13.71
N VAL A 220 13.79 25.98 -13.27
CA VAL A 220 15.23 25.95 -12.93
C VAL A 220 15.50 25.66 -11.45
N SER A 221 14.48 25.47 -10.64
CA SER A 221 14.59 25.33 -9.19
C SER A 221 14.23 23.93 -8.71
N ARG A 222 14.92 23.46 -7.68
CA ARG A 222 14.48 22.30 -6.91
C ARG A 222 13.22 22.64 -6.14
N ALA A 223 12.25 21.76 -6.20
CA ALA A 223 10.99 21.88 -5.49
C ALA A 223 10.69 20.61 -4.69
N MET A 224 9.92 20.75 -3.64
CA MET A 224 9.41 19.70 -2.81
C MET A 224 7.93 19.95 -2.56
N GLU A 225 7.11 18.93 -2.74
CA GLU A 225 5.68 18.96 -2.42
C GLU A 225 5.33 17.81 -1.51
N ILE A 226 4.43 18.06 -0.59
CA ILE A 226 3.91 17.08 0.35
C ILE A 226 2.39 17.08 0.26
N VAL A 227 1.84 15.91 0.03
CA VAL A 227 0.40 15.67 0.05
C VAL A 227 0.09 14.52 1.00
N GLY A 228 -1.00 14.62 1.72
CA GLY A 228 -1.47 13.55 2.59
C GLY A 228 -2.98 13.60 2.80
N VAL A 229 -3.49 12.50 3.32
CA VAL A 229 -4.90 12.33 3.68
C VAL A 229 -4.96 11.75 5.09
N ALA A 230 -5.77 12.36 5.95
CA ALA A 230 -6.10 11.84 7.27
C ALA A 230 -7.52 11.30 7.27
N GLU A 231 -7.67 9.99 7.42
CA GLU A 231 -8.94 9.27 7.48
C GLU A 231 -8.66 7.86 8.01
N ARG A 232 -9.67 7.10 8.38
CA ARG A 232 -9.54 5.66 8.68
C ARG A 232 -8.95 4.93 7.49
N LEU A 233 -7.82 4.26 7.66
CA LEU A 233 -7.12 3.60 6.55
C LEU A 233 -7.98 2.53 5.87
N ALA A 234 -8.84 1.84 6.61
CA ALA A 234 -9.79 0.90 6.03
C ALA A 234 -10.79 1.58 5.08
N HIS A 235 -11.23 2.81 5.40
CA HIS A 235 -12.11 3.58 4.52
C HIS A 235 -11.39 4.03 3.26
N ILE A 236 -10.18 4.56 3.38
CA ILE A 236 -9.33 4.90 2.23
C ILE A 236 -9.13 3.68 1.33
N ALA A 237 -8.73 2.56 1.92
CA ALA A 237 -8.48 1.32 1.20
C ALA A 237 -9.74 0.82 0.45
N ALA A 238 -10.90 0.88 1.09
CA ALA A 238 -12.16 0.52 0.46
C ALA A 238 -12.52 1.42 -0.74
N ILE A 239 -12.28 2.73 -0.63
CA ILE A 239 -12.50 3.69 -1.73
C ILE A 239 -11.56 3.37 -2.89
N VAL A 240 -10.26 3.19 -2.63
CA VAL A 240 -9.27 2.88 -3.67
C VAL A 240 -9.65 1.58 -4.37
N ALA A 241 -9.88 0.49 -3.63
CA ALA A 241 -10.27 -0.79 -4.23
C ALA A 241 -11.58 -0.74 -5.01
N ALA A 242 -12.51 0.13 -4.63
CA ALA A 242 -13.80 0.27 -5.29
C ALA A 242 -13.78 1.17 -6.54
N THR A 243 -12.73 1.95 -6.72
CA THR A 243 -12.55 2.86 -7.87
C THR A 243 -11.55 2.34 -8.90
N THR A 244 -10.88 1.23 -8.58
CA THR A 244 -9.97 0.52 -9.46
C THR A 244 -10.71 -0.43 -10.39
#